data_f15f8a7d446f5d87ce937e1192dcba52
#
_entry.id   f15f8a7d446f5d87ce937e1192dcba52
#
_cell.length_a   1.000
_cell.length_b   1.000
_cell.length_c   1.000
_cell.angle_alpha   90.00
_cell.angle_beta   90.00
_cell.angle_gamma   90.00
#
_symmetry.space_group_name_H-M   'P 1'
#
loop_
_entity.id
_entity.type
_entity.pdbx_description
1 polymer ?
#
loop_
_entity_poly.entity_id
_entity_poly.type
_entity_poly.pdbx_seq_one_letter_code
_entity_poly.pdbx_strand_id
1 'polypeptide(L)'
;MPCPSLAAAPSRPSPPPRGAILRGGDPYRIDGTPFDSAEEAWFWSLQAEDAKAAGARVVAGRGLVQRPCEPADVMRAVDRLYRSRALLRDHLHVLAHYGRRLSAPDPERFREQRAHGLWGEAFDRLTPILRDKGIVR
;
A
#
# COMPACT_ATOMS: atom_id res chain seq x y z
N MET A 1 -28.12 -23.39 39.64
CA MET A 1 -27.93 -23.16 39.16
C MET A 1 -27.57 -22.90 38.47
N PRO A 2 -27.41 -22.65 38.23
CA PRO A 2 -27.01 -22.28 37.53
C PRO A 2 -26.61 -21.92 36.74
N CYS A 3 -26.51 -22.07 36.31
CA CYS A 3 -26.14 -21.85 35.58
C CYS A 3 -25.86 -21.23 35.05
N PRO A 4 -25.80 -20.95 34.83
CA PRO A 4 -25.59 -20.24 34.30
C PRO A 4 -24.95 -19.92 33.67
N SER A 5 -24.62 -20.20 33.51
CA SER A 5 -23.98 -19.94 32.88
C SER A 5 -23.95 -19.63 32.06
N LEU A 6 -24.12 -19.84 31.80
CA LEU A 6 -24.20 -19.61 30.92
C LEU A 6 -23.85 -18.84 30.46
N ALA A 7 -24.00 -18.65 30.46
CA ALA A 7 -23.94 -17.64 30.11
C ALA A 7 -22.93 -17.31 29.57
N ALA A 8 -22.42 -17.49 29.90
CA ALA A 8 -21.38 -17.13 29.45
C ALA A 8 -21.23 -17.11 28.20
N ALA A 9 -21.66 -17.72 27.88
CA ALA A 9 -21.57 -17.73 26.72
C ALA A 9 -21.29 -16.73 25.98
N PRO A 10 -21.69 -16.04 26.13
CA PRO A 10 -21.60 -15.08 25.41
C PRO A 10 -20.38 -14.70 25.04
N SER A 11 -19.66 -14.89 25.59
CA SER A 11 -18.55 -14.44 25.23
C SER A 11 -18.20 -14.43 23.85
N ARG A 12 -19.02 -14.70 23.00
CA ARG A 12 -18.77 -14.59 21.71
C ARG A 12 -18.61 -13.21 21.32
N PRO A 13 -17.54 -12.78 20.68
CA PRO A 13 -17.42 -11.40 20.27
C PRO A 13 -18.48 -11.08 19.28
N SER A 14 -18.96 -9.93 19.35
CA SER A 14 -19.94 -9.49 18.41
C SER A 14 -19.31 -9.30 17.10
N PRO A 15 -19.98 -9.59 16.03
CA PRO A 15 -19.44 -9.28 14.73
C PRO A 15 -19.39 -7.79 14.56
N PRO A 16 -18.42 -7.31 13.81
CA PRO A 16 -18.35 -5.88 13.57
C PRO A 16 -19.53 -5.43 12.75
N PRO A 17 -19.89 -4.18 12.84
CA PRO A 17 -20.99 -3.65 12.08
C PRO A 17 -20.69 -3.84 10.60
N ARG A 18 -21.71 -4.23 9.90
CA ARG A 18 -21.54 -4.44 8.50
C ARG A 18 -21.06 -3.27 7.75
N GLY A 19 -21.50 -2.13 8.08
CA GLY A 19 -21.06 -0.94 7.41
C GLY A 19 -19.59 -0.71 7.55
N ALA A 20 -19.04 -1.04 8.65
CA ALA A 20 -17.62 -0.84 8.87
C ALA A 20 -16.82 -1.80 8.03
N ILE A 21 -17.34 -2.94 7.77
CA ILE A 21 -16.62 -3.89 7.01
C ILE A 21 -16.62 -3.57 5.55
N LEU A 22 -17.66 -2.97 5.10
CA LEU A 22 -17.75 -2.67 3.71
C LEU A 22 -16.85 -1.61 3.21
N ARG A 23 -16.23 -0.91 4.07
CA ARG A 23 -15.45 0.09 3.67
C ARG A 23 -14.23 -0.42 3.14
N GLY A 24 -14.01 -0.39 2.01
CA GLY A 24 -12.80 -0.70 1.44
C GLY A 24 -12.21 -2.01 1.51
N GLY A 25 -12.87 -2.98 1.59
CA GLY A 25 -12.18 -4.18 1.52
C GLY A 25 -12.91 -5.40 1.86
N ASP A 26 -12.23 -6.48 1.67
CA ASP A 26 -12.74 -7.77 1.95
C ASP A 26 -12.88 -7.92 3.46
N PRO A 27 -14.04 -8.24 3.96
CA PRO A 27 -14.21 -8.38 5.40
C PRO A 27 -13.42 -9.54 5.99
N TYR A 28 -13.00 -10.46 5.16
CA TYR A 28 -12.23 -11.58 5.66
C TYR A 28 -10.75 -11.40 5.50
N ARG A 29 -10.36 -10.29 4.92
CA ARG A 29 -8.99 -9.99 4.76
C ARG A 29 -8.44 -9.61 6.10
N ILE A 30 -7.32 -10.14 6.46
CA ILE A 30 -6.72 -9.77 7.71
C ILE A 30 -6.38 -8.33 7.62
N ASP A 31 -6.75 -7.61 8.63
CA ASP A 31 -6.51 -6.23 8.63
C ASP A 31 -5.06 -5.93 8.60
N GLY A 32 -4.56 -5.57 7.50
CA GLY A 32 -3.21 -5.12 7.39
C GLY A 32 -3.11 -3.70 7.85
N THR A 33 -1.91 -3.30 8.19
CA THR A 33 -1.65 -1.92 8.56
C THR A 33 -1.45 -1.10 7.30
N PRO A 34 -2.26 -0.08 7.08
CA PRO A 34 -2.09 0.75 5.90
C PRO A 34 -0.76 1.49 5.96
N PHE A 35 -0.28 1.89 4.81
CA PHE A 35 0.93 2.68 4.75
C PHE A 35 0.64 4.12 5.16
N ASP A 36 1.62 4.80 5.68
CA ASP A 36 1.45 6.19 6.07
C ASP A 36 1.42 7.11 4.86
N SER A 37 2.05 6.71 3.78
CA SER A 37 2.05 7.51 2.57
C SER A 37 2.13 6.62 1.34
N ALA A 38 1.76 7.19 0.20
CA ALA A 38 1.86 6.47 -1.06
C ALA A 38 3.31 6.17 -1.40
N GLU A 39 4.22 7.04 -0.99
CA GLU A 39 5.64 6.84 -1.23
C GLU A 39 6.13 5.58 -0.52
N GLU A 40 5.72 5.40 0.72
CA GLU A 40 6.08 4.20 1.48
C GLU A 40 5.54 2.95 0.80
N ALA A 41 4.30 3.01 0.35
CA ALA A 41 3.68 1.88 -0.34
C ALA A 41 4.44 1.56 -1.62
N TRP A 42 4.88 2.58 -2.33
CA TRP A 42 5.62 2.41 -3.56
C TRP A 42 6.97 1.73 -3.33
N PHE A 43 7.73 2.22 -2.35
CA PHE A 43 9.01 1.60 -2.04
C PHE A 43 8.83 0.13 -1.63
N TRP A 44 7.84 -0.12 -0.81
CA TRP A 44 7.55 -1.49 -0.38
C TRP A 44 7.23 -2.40 -1.57
N SER A 45 6.40 -1.91 -2.49
CA SER A 45 5.99 -2.73 -3.61
C SER A 45 7.16 -3.06 -4.54
N LEU A 46 8.06 -2.12 -4.74
CA LEU A 46 9.24 -2.37 -5.57
C LEU A 46 10.20 -3.33 -4.92
N GLN A 47 10.41 -3.21 -3.62
CA GLN A 47 11.26 -4.14 -2.90
C GLN A 47 10.72 -5.56 -2.99
N ALA A 48 9.42 -5.70 -2.84
CA ALA A 48 8.79 -7.00 -2.89
C ALA A 48 8.90 -7.61 -4.28
N GLU A 49 8.72 -6.80 -5.32
CA GLU A 49 8.84 -7.29 -6.68
C GLU A 49 10.27 -7.67 -7.01
N ASP A 50 11.22 -6.88 -6.57
CA ASP A 50 12.63 -7.21 -6.82
C ASP A 50 13.04 -8.49 -6.10
N ALA A 51 12.57 -8.68 -4.88
CA ALA A 51 12.86 -9.88 -4.13
C ALA A 51 12.27 -11.10 -4.82
N LYS A 52 11.08 -10.95 -5.36
CA LYS A 52 10.40 -12.01 -6.06
C LYS A 52 11.13 -12.37 -7.35
N ALA A 53 11.56 -11.35 -8.08
CA ALA A 53 12.29 -11.55 -9.32
C ALA A 53 13.64 -12.23 -9.08
N ALA A 54 14.23 -11.99 -7.93
CA ALA A 54 15.49 -12.60 -7.57
C ALA A 54 15.32 -14.02 -7.02
N GLY A 55 14.08 -14.48 -6.92
CA GLY A 55 13.81 -15.80 -6.42
C GLY A 55 13.87 -15.93 -4.91
N ALA A 56 13.95 -14.82 -4.22
CA ALA A 56 14.01 -14.86 -2.78
C ALA A 56 12.67 -15.28 -2.23
N ARG A 57 12.69 -16.18 -1.25
CA ARG A 57 11.47 -16.55 -0.63
C ARG A 57 11.18 -15.58 0.45
N VAL A 58 10.01 -15.06 0.41
CA VAL A 58 9.56 -14.22 1.48
C VAL A 58 9.09 -15.15 2.57
N VAL A 59 9.73 -15.12 3.68
CA VAL A 59 9.33 -15.95 4.79
C VAL A 59 8.26 -15.23 5.55
N ALA A 60 7.09 -15.75 5.47
CA ALA A 60 5.96 -15.12 6.10
C ALA A 60 6.17 -15.00 7.58
N GLY A 61 5.74 -13.93 8.12
CA GLY A 61 5.79 -13.75 9.55
C GLY A 61 7.10 -13.35 10.13
N ARG A 62 8.07 -13.14 9.28
CA ARG A 62 9.31 -12.74 9.80
C ARG A 62 9.31 -11.36 10.32
N GLY A 63 8.58 -11.03 11.28
CA GLY A 63 8.54 -9.73 11.88
C GLY A 63 8.03 -8.64 10.98
N LEU A 64 7.50 -9.01 9.86
CA LEU A 64 6.99 -8.03 8.93
C LEU A 64 5.58 -7.61 9.29
N VAL A 65 5.32 -6.34 9.14
CA VAL A 65 3.99 -5.83 9.35
C VAL A 65 3.12 -6.32 8.19
N GLN A 66 1.95 -6.81 8.52
CA GLN A 66 1.05 -7.27 7.50
C GLN A 66 0.42 -6.09 6.80
N ARG A 67 0.41 -6.12 5.49
CA ARG A 67 -0.12 -5.00 4.70
C ARG A 67 -1.47 -5.35 4.09
N PRO A 68 -2.29 -4.34 3.83
CA PRO A 68 -3.66 -4.57 3.34
C PRO A 68 -3.74 -4.87 1.85
N CYS A 69 -2.64 -5.08 1.18
CA CYS A 69 -2.63 -5.31 -0.25
C CYS A 69 -1.41 -6.09 -0.68
N GLU A 70 -1.43 -6.51 -1.92
CA GLU A 70 -0.29 -7.14 -2.55
C GLU A 70 0.52 -6.08 -3.27
N PRO A 71 1.82 -6.31 -3.49
CA PRO A 71 2.61 -5.35 -4.26
C PRO A 71 2.02 -5.03 -5.62
N ALA A 72 1.42 -6.02 -6.26
CA ALA A 72 0.82 -5.83 -7.57
C ALA A 72 -0.34 -4.82 -7.54
N ASP A 73 -0.98 -4.66 -6.40
CA ASP A 73 -2.09 -3.71 -6.31
C ASP A 73 -1.59 -2.28 -6.46
N VAL A 74 -0.43 -1.99 -5.89
CA VAL A 74 0.17 -0.67 -6.03
C VAL A 74 0.61 -0.45 -7.47
N MET A 75 1.20 -1.48 -8.08
CA MET A 75 1.64 -1.40 -9.47
C MET A 75 0.46 -1.17 -10.41
N ARG A 76 -0.65 -1.83 -10.16
CA ARG A 76 -1.85 -1.64 -10.98
C ARG A 76 -2.41 -0.23 -10.86
N ALA A 77 -2.32 0.36 -9.69
CA ALA A 77 -2.79 1.73 -9.50
C ALA A 77 -1.96 2.69 -10.36
N VAL A 78 -0.65 2.50 -10.38
CA VAL A 78 0.24 3.31 -11.21
C VAL A 78 -0.06 3.10 -12.69
N ASP A 79 -0.24 1.85 -13.09
CA ASP A 79 -0.54 1.52 -14.48
C ASP A 79 -1.85 2.16 -14.92
N ARG A 80 -2.84 2.14 -14.05
CA ARG A 80 -4.13 2.74 -14.33
C ARG A 80 -4.01 4.24 -14.56
N LEU A 81 -3.22 4.90 -13.72
CA LEU A 81 -2.98 6.32 -13.90
C LEU A 81 -2.24 6.62 -15.19
N TYR A 82 -1.32 5.75 -15.55
CA TYR A 82 -0.59 5.92 -16.79
C TYR A 82 -1.53 5.75 -18.00
N ARG A 83 -2.39 4.76 -17.96
CA ARG A 83 -3.33 4.53 -19.04
C ARG A 83 -4.35 5.63 -19.19
N SER A 84 -4.72 6.27 -18.07
CA SER A 84 -5.65 7.38 -18.11
C SER A 84 -4.94 8.69 -18.39
N ARG A 85 -3.63 8.63 -18.60
CA ARG A 85 -2.80 9.80 -18.88
C ARG A 85 -2.68 10.77 -17.72
N ALA A 86 -3.02 10.33 -16.53
CA ALA A 86 -2.78 11.12 -15.34
C ALA A 86 -1.30 11.11 -14.99
N LEU A 87 -0.61 10.01 -15.35
CA LEU A 87 0.83 9.95 -15.23
C LEU A 87 1.43 9.81 -16.62
N LEU A 88 2.52 10.49 -16.86
CA LEU A 88 3.21 10.43 -18.13
C LEU A 88 4.44 9.54 -17.99
N ARG A 89 5.07 9.27 -19.12
CA ARG A 89 6.26 8.44 -19.13
C ARG A 89 7.35 8.97 -18.21
N ASP A 90 7.52 10.28 -18.16
CA ASP A 90 8.53 10.88 -17.29
C ASP A 90 8.26 10.59 -15.83
N HIS A 91 6.99 10.57 -15.42
CA HIS A 91 6.65 10.22 -14.06
C HIS A 91 7.04 8.77 -13.78
N LEU A 92 6.78 7.87 -14.72
CA LEU A 92 7.12 6.47 -14.54
C LEU A 92 8.63 6.26 -14.43
N HIS A 93 9.38 6.98 -15.23
CA HIS A 93 10.85 6.88 -15.16
C HIS A 93 11.36 7.30 -13.81
N VAL A 94 10.84 8.38 -13.28
CA VAL A 94 11.26 8.87 -11.98
C VAL A 94 10.85 7.89 -10.89
N LEU A 95 9.60 7.40 -10.95
CA LEU A 95 9.13 6.43 -9.97
C LEU A 95 10.01 5.17 -9.96
N ALA A 96 10.35 4.66 -11.13
CA ALA A 96 11.16 3.46 -11.20
C ALA A 96 12.59 3.70 -10.73
N HIS A 97 13.19 4.78 -11.21
CA HIS A 97 14.58 5.07 -10.88
C HIS A 97 14.81 5.28 -9.39
N TYR A 98 14.06 6.19 -8.82
CA TYR A 98 14.25 6.50 -7.40
C TYR A 98 13.62 5.45 -6.50
N GLY A 99 12.56 4.82 -6.98
CA GLY A 99 11.93 3.74 -6.21
C GLY A 99 12.88 2.58 -5.97
N ARG A 100 13.62 2.19 -6.99
CA ARG A 100 14.56 1.08 -6.85
C ARG A 100 15.73 1.43 -5.97
N ARG A 101 16.06 2.69 -5.90
CA ARG A 101 17.12 3.15 -5.02
C ARG A 101 16.63 3.36 -3.59
N LEU A 102 15.33 3.23 -3.38
CA LEU A 102 14.68 3.43 -2.10
C LEU A 102 15.01 4.81 -1.53
N SER A 103 15.08 5.78 -2.40
CA SER A 103 15.46 7.12 -2.02
C SER A 103 14.78 8.12 -2.93
N ALA A 104 14.04 9.02 -2.36
CA ALA A 104 13.36 10.05 -3.14
C ALA A 104 14.36 11.03 -3.73
N PRO A 105 14.01 11.72 -4.82
CA PRO A 105 14.87 12.73 -5.38
C PRO A 105 15.11 13.86 -4.38
N ASP A 106 16.31 14.37 -4.37
CA ASP A 106 16.68 15.42 -3.43
C ASP A 106 16.43 16.79 -4.08
N PRO A 107 15.51 17.59 -3.53
CA PRO A 107 15.21 18.89 -4.12
C PRO A 107 16.34 19.88 -4.01
N GLU A 108 17.30 19.61 -3.15
CA GLU A 108 18.45 20.50 -3.00
C GLU A 108 19.54 20.23 -4.02
N ARG A 109 19.46 19.14 -4.73
CA ARG A 109 20.42 18.85 -5.78
C ARG A 109 19.87 19.35 -7.09
N PHE A 110 20.58 20.26 -7.71
CA PHE A 110 20.14 20.86 -8.95
C PHE A 110 19.70 19.83 -9.99
N ARG A 111 20.46 18.76 -10.12
CA ARG A 111 20.14 17.74 -11.13
C ARG A 111 18.90 16.93 -10.81
N GLU A 112 18.46 16.96 -9.57
CA GLU A 112 17.29 16.19 -9.17
C GLU A 112 16.06 17.04 -8.97
N GLN A 113 16.14 18.33 -9.18
CA GLN A 113 14.99 19.20 -8.97
C GLN A 113 13.81 18.85 -9.85
N ARG A 114 14.07 18.57 -11.12
CA ARG A 114 12.99 18.19 -12.01
C ARG A 114 12.39 16.85 -11.60
N ALA A 115 13.25 15.92 -11.22
CA ALA A 115 12.79 14.62 -10.76
C ALA A 115 11.97 14.76 -9.48
N HIS A 116 12.39 15.65 -8.59
CA HIS A 116 11.64 15.90 -7.36
C HIS A 116 10.22 16.40 -7.68
N GLY A 117 10.10 17.30 -8.64
CA GLY A 117 8.80 17.80 -9.05
C GLY A 117 7.91 16.70 -9.62
N LEU A 118 8.48 15.85 -10.48
CA LEU A 118 7.73 14.75 -11.05
C LEU A 118 7.34 13.71 -10.01
N TRP A 119 8.23 13.48 -9.06
CA TRP A 119 7.96 12.56 -7.94
C TRP A 119 6.76 13.04 -7.13
N GLY A 120 6.77 14.32 -6.78
CA GLY A 120 5.67 14.91 -6.04
C GLY A 120 4.35 14.83 -6.78
N GLU A 121 4.37 15.17 -8.07
CA GLU A 121 3.17 15.10 -8.89
C GLU A 121 2.62 13.69 -8.98
N ALA A 122 3.51 12.72 -9.14
CA ALA A 122 3.08 11.34 -9.25
C ALA A 122 2.36 10.89 -7.98
N PHE A 123 2.92 11.22 -6.82
CA PHE A 123 2.30 10.80 -5.58
C PHE A 123 1.06 11.62 -5.23
N ASP A 124 0.98 12.85 -5.68
CA ASP A 124 -0.24 13.63 -5.51
C ASP A 124 -1.39 12.95 -6.25
N ARG A 125 -1.11 12.30 -7.37
CA ARG A 125 -2.12 11.62 -8.14
C ARG A 125 -2.38 10.20 -7.67
N LEU A 126 -1.39 9.57 -7.12
CA LEU A 126 -1.50 8.19 -6.65
C LEU A 126 -2.15 8.08 -5.29
N THR A 127 -1.87 9.02 -4.40
CA THR A 127 -2.36 8.98 -3.03
C THR A 127 -3.87 8.83 -2.92
N PRO A 128 -4.69 9.61 -3.65
CA PRO A 128 -6.14 9.44 -3.54
C PRO A 128 -6.61 8.06 -3.91
N ILE A 129 -5.99 7.46 -4.92
CA ILE A 129 -6.38 6.13 -5.36
C ILE A 129 -6.04 5.09 -4.32
N LEU A 130 -4.84 5.17 -3.77
CA LEU A 130 -4.43 4.21 -2.75
C LEU A 130 -5.21 4.40 -1.46
N ARG A 131 -5.56 5.63 -1.15
CA ARG A 131 -6.36 5.92 0.03
C ARG A 131 -7.76 5.33 -0.13
N ASP A 132 -8.31 5.46 -1.33
CA ASP A 132 -9.62 4.94 -1.64
C ASP A 132 -9.67 3.42 -1.55
N LYS A 133 -8.56 2.78 -1.84
CA LYS A 133 -8.46 1.34 -1.75
C LYS A 133 -8.10 0.85 -0.34
N GLY A 134 -7.88 1.75 0.58
CA GLY A 134 -7.51 1.37 1.94
C GLY A 134 -6.04 1.00 2.11
N ILE A 135 -5.23 1.23 1.09
CA ILE A 135 -3.82 0.89 1.13
C ILE A 135 -3.02 1.94 1.91
N VAL A 136 -3.42 3.18 1.79
CA VAL A 136 -2.77 4.30 2.46
C VAL A 136 -3.77 4.96 3.40
N ARG A 137 -3.30 5.45 4.52
CA ARG A 137 -4.13 6.13 5.50
C ARG A 137 -4.75 7.42 4.97
#